data_e74046f15f3820aeb6271587e50763f3
#
_entry.id   e74046f15f3820aeb6271587e50763f3
#
_cell.length_a   1.000
_cell.length_b   1.000
_cell.length_c   1.000
_cell.angle_alpha   90.00
_cell.angle_beta   90.00
_cell.angle_gamma   90.00
#
_symmetry.space_group_name_H-M   'P 1'
#
loop_
_entity.id
_entity.type
_entity.pdbx_description
1 polymer ?
#
loop_
_entity_poly.entity_id
_entity_poly.type
_entity_poly.pdbx_seq_one_letter_code
_entity_poly.pdbx_strand_id
1 'polypeptide(L)'
;MCIRDREELELLTENIAPFSHWITPALEVKRFDTRFFIACLPKNQTGIHDGNELVNSLWISVDEAIKNAYAGEMNMIMPTIKNLEQCVGFNSIQELLSHQQQLTNEDIPPILPKFFKKDGNWVGLLPGDAGYDDN
;
A
#
# COMPACT_ATOMS: atom_id res chain seq x y z
N MET A 1 -8.79 9.23 -25.10
CA MET A 1 -7.54 10.00 -24.94
C MET A 1 -7.35 10.25 -23.46
N CYS A 2 -6.27 9.78 -22.86
CA CYS A 2 -6.04 9.96 -21.43
C CYS A 2 -5.54 11.39 -21.13
N ILE A 3 -5.59 11.78 -19.84
CA ILE A 3 -5.14 13.12 -19.41
C ILE A 3 -3.68 13.34 -19.82
N ARG A 4 -2.82 12.33 -19.65
CA ARG A 4 -1.41 12.39 -20.02
C ARG A 4 -1.21 12.83 -21.48
N ASP A 5 -1.93 12.21 -22.42
CA ASP A 5 -1.78 12.50 -23.85
C ASP A 5 -2.30 13.89 -24.20
N ARG A 6 -3.37 14.35 -23.50
CA ARG A 6 -3.97 15.67 -23.71
C ARG A 6 -3.09 16.81 -23.19
N GLU A 7 -2.43 16.58 -22.05
CA GLU A 7 -1.60 17.58 -21.38
C GLU A 7 -0.09 17.42 -21.72
N GLU A 8 0.24 16.51 -22.65
CA GLU A 8 1.62 16.21 -23.05
C GLU A 8 2.55 15.87 -21.88
N LEU A 9 2.01 15.12 -20.89
CA LEU A 9 2.76 14.77 -19.67
C LEU A 9 3.68 13.57 -19.92
N GLU A 10 4.90 13.67 -19.43
CA GLU A 10 5.85 12.58 -19.34
C GLU A 10 5.88 12.00 -17.92
N LEU A 11 5.84 10.66 -17.83
CA LEU A 11 5.92 9.96 -16.54
C LEU A 11 7.39 9.75 -16.17
N LEU A 12 7.82 10.34 -15.07
CA LEU A 12 9.17 10.15 -14.50
C LEU A 12 9.22 8.84 -13.71
N THR A 13 9.17 7.71 -14.40
CA THR A 13 9.09 6.37 -13.78
C THR A 13 10.35 6.00 -13.02
N GLU A 14 11.49 6.62 -13.29
CA GLU A 14 12.73 6.46 -12.53
C GLU A 14 12.64 6.97 -11.09
N ASN A 15 11.65 7.82 -10.80
CA ASN A 15 11.40 8.36 -9.45
C ASN A 15 10.34 7.56 -8.68
N ILE A 16 9.91 6.43 -9.22
CA ILE A 16 8.90 5.55 -8.63
C ILE A 16 9.55 4.19 -8.36
N ALA A 17 9.39 3.67 -7.15
CA ALA A 17 9.85 2.33 -6.81
C ALA A 17 8.66 1.38 -6.56
N PRO A 18 8.72 0.11 -7.01
CA PRO A 18 7.76 -0.92 -6.60
C PRO A 18 7.81 -1.08 -5.08
N PHE A 19 6.66 -1.29 -4.44
CA PHE A 19 6.60 -1.33 -2.99
C PHE A 19 6.01 -2.64 -2.46
N SER A 20 4.84 -3.02 -2.92
CA SER A 20 4.19 -4.28 -2.55
C SER A 20 3.21 -4.74 -3.61
N HIS A 21 2.83 -6.02 -3.56
CA HIS A 21 1.89 -6.62 -4.47
C HIS A 21 0.81 -7.36 -3.67
N TRP A 22 -0.45 -6.94 -3.77
CA TRP A 22 -1.56 -7.49 -3.03
C TRP A 22 -2.61 -8.09 -3.95
N ILE A 23 -3.06 -9.30 -3.63
CA ILE A 23 -4.16 -9.97 -4.33
C ILE A 23 -5.34 -10.10 -3.38
N THR A 24 -6.51 -9.65 -3.81
CA THR A 24 -7.73 -9.78 -3.01
C THR A 24 -8.03 -11.26 -2.73
N PRO A 25 -8.39 -11.63 -1.49
CA PRO A 25 -8.73 -13.00 -1.10
C PRO A 25 -9.80 -13.63 -1.97
N ALA A 26 -9.77 -14.97 -2.09
CA ALA A 26 -10.72 -15.72 -2.93
C ALA A 26 -12.17 -15.65 -2.43
N LEU A 27 -12.39 -15.31 -1.16
CA LEU A 27 -13.73 -15.13 -0.58
C LEU A 27 -14.46 -13.89 -1.06
N GLU A 28 -13.74 -12.89 -1.60
CA GLU A 28 -14.31 -11.65 -2.05
C GLU A 28 -14.94 -11.78 -3.45
N VAL A 29 -16.14 -11.22 -3.62
CA VAL A 29 -16.86 -11.24 -4.89
C VAL A 29 -16.14 -10.42 -5.96
N LYS A 30 -15.56 -9.28 -5.56
CA LYS A 30 -14.77 -8.42 -6.43
C LYS A 30 -13.31 -8.48 -6.02
N ARG A 31 -12.48 -8.97 -6.91
CA ARG A 31 -11.07 -9.20 -6.65
C ARG A 31 -10.19 -8.29 -7.51
N PHE A 32 -9.10 -7.85 -6.90
CA PHE A 32 -8.09 -7.01 -7.54
C PHE A 32 -6.72 -7.64 -7.39
N ASP A 33 -5.90 -7.45 -8.39
CA ASP A 33 -4.45 -7.65 -8.38
C ASP A 33 -3.84 -6.25 -8.36
N THR A 34 -3.33 -5.84 -7.20
CA THR A 34 -2.94 -4.45 -6.94
C THR A 34 -1.46 -4.34 -6.64
N ARG A 35 -0.73 -3.61 -7.46
CA ARG A 35 0.66 -3.25 -7.21
C ARG A 35 0.72 -1.86 -6.59
N PHE A 36 1.42 -1.75 -5.48
CA PHE A 36 1.69 -0.50 -4.80
C PHE A 36 3.07 0.00 -5.17
N PHE A 37 3.18 1.32 -5.26
CA PHE A 37 4.41 2.01 -5.58
C PHE A 37 4.66 3.10 -4.56
N ILE A 38 5.93 3.47 -4.38
CA ILE A 38 6.35 4.59 -3.56
C ILE A 38 7.09 5.60 -4.41
N ALA A 39 6.84 6.87 -4.14
CA ALA A 39 7.50 7.99 -4.80
C ALA A 39 7.66 9.15 -3.81
N CYS A 40 8.67 9.97 -4.03
CA CYS A 40 8.81 11.23 -3.31
C CYS A 40 8.00 12.32 -4.02
N LEU A 41 7.14 13.02 -3.28
CA LEU A 41 6.48 14.19 -3.84
C LEU A 41 7.50 15.29 -4.13
N PRO A 42 7.55 15.85 -5.35
CA PRO A 42 8.43 16.97 -5.67
C PRO A 42 8.15 18.18 -4.79
N LYS A 43 9.21 18.89 -4.39
CA LYS A 43 9.11 20.03 -3.44
C LYS A 43 8.16 21.16 -3.88
N ASN A 44 7.93 21.29 -5.18
CA ASN A 44 7.10 22.36 -5.77
C ASN A 44 5.69 21.86 -6.13
N GLN A 45 5.29 20.69 -5.64
CA GLN A 45 3.96 20.14 -5.89
C GLN A 45 3.20 19.98 -4.58
N THR A 46 1.88 20.17 -4.66
CA THR A 46 0.96 19.92 -3.56
C THR A 46 -0.07 18.90 -4.03
N GLY A 47 -0.23 17.82 -3.25
CA GLY A 47 -1.30 16.84 -3.51
C GLY A 47 -2.65 17.47 -3.19
N ILE A 48 -3.58 17.42 -4.14
CA ILE A 48 -4.95 17.90 -3.99
C ILE A 48 -5.87 16.75 -4.40
N HIS A 49 -6.84 16.44 -3.55
CA HIS A 49 -7.88 15.46 -3.87
C HIS A 49 -8.87 16.01 -4.90
N ASP A 50 -9.53 15.12 -5.65
CA ASP A 50 -10.46 15.48 -6.73
C ASP A 50 -11.84 15.96 -6.23
N GLY A 51 -12.14 15.75 -4.95
CA GLY A 51 -13.42 16.12 -4.34
C GLY A 51 -14.58 15.18 -4.65
N ASN A 52 -14.36 14.11 -5.40
CA ASN A 52 -15.37 13.13 -5.79
C ASN A 52 -15.07 11.75 -5.20
N GLU A 53 -14.01 11.10 -5.67
CA GLU A 53 -13.53 9.82 -5.16
C GLU A 53 -12.80 10.00 -3.84
N LEU A 54 -11.95 11.02 -3.76
CA LEU A 54 -11.23 11.43 -2.56
C LEU A 54 -11.79 12.78 -2.08
N VAL A 55 -12.30 12.83 -0.86
CA VAL A 55 -12.99 14.00 -0.30
C VAL A 55 -12.16 14.79 0.71
N ASN A 56 -11.02 14.24 1.13
CA ASN A 56 -10.10 14.89 2.07
C ASN A 56 -8.66 14.45 1.83
N SER A 57 -7.72 15.28 2.23
CA SER A 57 -6.28 15.02 2.18
C SER A 57 -5.63 15.56 3.44
N LEU A 58 -4.71 14.80 4.01
CA LEU A 58 -3.92 15.25 5.15
C LEU A 58 -2.47 14.75 5.02
N TRP A 59 -1.55 15.49 5.59
CA TRP A 59 -0.18 15.07 5.80
C TRP A 59 -0.03 14.52 7.21
N ILE A 60 0.41 13.30 7.34
CA ILE A 60 0.53 12.59 8.61
C ILE A 60 1.81 11.76 8.62
N SER A 61 2.45 11.59 9.77
CA SER A 61 3.58 10.67 9.90
C SER A 61 3.10 9.22 9.82
N VAL A 62 3.98 8.33 9.38
CA VAL A 62 3.68 6.89 9.28
C VAL A 62 3.24 6.34 10.64
N ASP A 63 3.99 6.64 11.71
CA ASP A 63 3.69 6.15 13.06
C ASP A 63 2.32 6.62 13.57
N GLU A 64 1.99 7.88 13.32
CA GLU A 64 0.70 8.46 13.72
C GLU A 64 -0.46 7.85 12.91
N ALA A 65 -0.26 7.64 11.61
CA ALA A 65 -1.25 6.99 10.74
C ALA A 65 -1.55 5.56 11.21
N ILE A 66 -0.52 4.77 11.50
CA ILE A 66 -0.65 3.41 12.04
C ILE A 66 -1.37 3.42 13.40
N LYS A 67 -0.95 4.30 14.29
CA LYS A 67 -1.58 4.46 15.62
C LYS A 67 -3.07 4.77 15.50
N ASN A 68 -3.44 5.72 14.66
CA ASN A 68 -4.84 6.13 14.47
C ASN A 68 -5.66 5.01 13.79
N ALA A 69 -5.05 4.23 12.89
CA ALA A 69 -5.70 3.08 12.28
C ALA A 69 -6.04 2.00 13.32
N TYR A 70 -5.09 1.64 14.19
CA TYR A 70 -5.33 0.66 15.25
C TYR A 70 -6.25 1.16 16.37
N ALA A 71 -6.30 2.46 16.61
CA ALA A 71 -7.25 3.07 17.53
C ALA A 71 -8.69 3.16 16.96
N GLY A 72 -8.87 2.87 15.67
CA GLY A 72 -10.17 3.03 14.98
C GLY A 72 -10.52 4.48 14.65
N GLU A 73 -9.58 5.40 14.81
CA GLU A 73 -9.75 6.83 14.49
C GLU A 73 -9.57 7.11 12.99
N MET A 74 -8.88 6.22 12.30
CA MET A 74 -8.66 6.26 10.85
C MET A 74 -9.04 4.93 10.22
N ASN A 75 -10.04 4.95 9.35
CA ASN A 75 -10.49 3.72 8.68
C ASN A 75 -9.52 3.37 7.55
N MET A 76 -8.71 2.35 7.75
CA MET A 76 -7.78 1.82 6.77
C MET A 76 -7.98 0.32 6.58
N ILE A 77 -7.89 -0.13 5.34
CA ILE A 77 -7.87 -1.56 5.01
C ILE A 77 -6.49 -2.16 5.33
N MET A 78 -6.47 -3.46 5.58
CA MET A 78 -5.24 -4.19 5.96
C MET A 78 -4.04 -3.94 5.02
N PRO A 79 -4.17 -3.98 3.68
CA PRO A 79 -3.05 -3.69 2.80
C PRO A 79 -2.42 -2.31 3.04
N THR A 80 -3.24 -1.29 3.31
CA THR A 80 -2.74 0.07 3.59
C THR A 80 -1.95 0.10 4.89
N ILE A 81 -2.48 -0.50 5.96
CA ILE A 81 -1.78 -0.56 7.26
C ILE A 81 -0.45 -1.31 7.11
N LYS A 82 -0.46 -2.47 6.45
CA LYS A 82 0.76 -3.27 6.25
C LYS A 82 1.81 -2.59 5.39
N ASN A 83 1.38 -1.82 4.39
CA ASN A 83 2.30 -0.99 3.61
C ASN A 83 2.92 0.13 4.45
N LEU A 84 2.15 0.78 5.33
CA LEU A 84 2.69 1.77 6.26
C LEU A 84 3.67 1.14 7.26
N GLU A 85 3.38 -0.05 7.79
CA GLU A 85 4.28 -0.79 8.68
C GLU A 85 5.63 -1.10 8.03
N GLN A 86 5.66 -1.38 6.71
CA GLN A 86 6.91 -1.56 5.97
C GLN A 86 7.75 -0.29 5.86
N CYS A 87 7.14 0.88 6.02
CA CYS A 87 7.88 2.15 6.03
C CYS A 87 8.55 2.43 7.39
N VAL A 88 8.12 1.76 8.45
CA VAL A 88 8.70 1.93 9.79
C VAL A 88 10.15 1.39 9.79
N GLY A 89 11.05 2.15 10.40
CA GLY A 89 12.47 1.78 10.50
C GLY A 89 13.37 2.48 9.50
N PHE A 90 12.82 3.16 8.50
CA PHE A 90 13.58 4.03 7.61
C PHE A 90 13.63 5.46 8.17
N ASN A 91 14.82 6.07 8.17
CA ASN A 91 15.02 7.42 8.73
C ASN A 91 14.68 8.52 7.72
N SER A 92 14.53 8.18 6.44
CA SER A 92 14.18 9.15 5.39
C SER A 92 13.51 8.47 4.20
N ILE A 93 12.78 9.27 3.43
CA ILE A 93 12.19 8.80 2.16
C ILE A 93 13.27 8.38 1.15
N GLN A 94 14.44 9.00 1.17
CA GLN A 94 15.55 8.67 0.30
C GLN A 94 16.12 7.28 0.62
N GLU A 95 16.25 6.95 1.90
CA GLU A 95 16.68 5.62 2.36
C GLU A 95 15.69 4.56 1.91
N LEU A 96 14.39 4.77 2.15
CA LEU A 96 13.32 3.88 1.74
C LEU A 96 13.29 3.68 0.21
N LEU A 97 13.34 4.76 -0.57
CA LEU A 97 13.36 4.68 -2.03
C LEU A 97 14.60 3.94 -2.54
N SER A 98 15.78 4.25 -2.00
CA SER A 98 17.02 3.57 -2.38
C SER A 98 16.98 2.07 -2.09
N HIS A 99 16.38 1.68 -0.97
CA HIS A 99 16.15 0.28 -0.64
C HIS A 99 15.20 -0.37 -1.66
N GLN A 100 14.04 0.24 -1.91
CA GLN A 100 13.03 -0.33 -2.81
C GLN A 100 13.50 -0.41 -4.27
N GLN A 101 14.31 0.53 -4.73
CA GLN A 101 14.87 0.52 -6.09
C GLN A 101 15.88 -0.61 -6.33
N GLN A 102 16.41 -1.22 -5.28
CA GLN A 102 17.32 -2.38 -5.39
C GLN A 102 16.55 -3.71 -5.49
N LEU A 103 15.26 -3.71 -5.15
CA LEU A 103 14.42 -4.90 -5.19
C LEU A 103 13.99 -5.22 -6.62
N THR A 104 13.94 -6.51 -6.91
CA THR A 104 13.40 -7.06 -8.15
C THR A 104 11.94 -7.49 -7.96
N ASN A 105 11.26 -7.90 -9.02
CA ASN A 105 9.92 -8.47 -8.91
C ASN A 105 9.87 -9.77 -8.08
N GLU A 106 10.97 -10.51 -7.99
CA GLU A 106 11.08 -11.72 -7.20
C GLU A 106 11.14 -11.42 -5.69
N ASP A 107 11.69 -10.25 -5.33
CA ASP A 107 11.78 -9.78 -3.95
C ASP A 107 10.45 -9.19 -3.44
N ILE A 108 9.47 -8.98 -4.33
CA ILE A 108 8.14 -8.43 -4.04
C ILE A 108 7.07 -9.46 -4.47
N PRO A 109 7.02 -10.63 -3.83
CA PRO A 109 6.03 -11.65 -4.16
C PRO A 109 4.61 -11.17 -3.85
N PRO A 110 3.59 -11.73 -4.53
CA PRO A 110 2.20 -11.38 -4.25
C PRO A 110 1.78 -11.83 -2.84
N ILE A 111 1.17 -10.92 -2.12
CA ILE A 111 0.57 -11.16 -0.81
C ILE A 111 -0.91 -11.47 -1.03
N LEU A 112 -1.29 -12.73 -0.77
CA LEU A 112 -2.67 -13.20 -0.83
C LEU A 112 -3.15 -13.51 0.59
N PRO A 113 -3.91 -12.62 1.25
CA PRO A 113 -4.46 -12.94 2.57
C PRO A 113 -5.43 -14.11 2.50
N LYS A 114 -5.40 -14.97 3.50
CA LYS A 114 -6.38 -16.02 3.71
C LYS A 114 -7.26 -15.70 4.91
N PHE A 115 -8.56 -15.83 4.75
CA PHE A 115 -9.52 -15.61 5.83
C PHE A 115 -10.33 -16.88 6.06
N PHE A 116 -10.48 -17.25 7.32
CA PHE A 116 -11.30 -18.38 7.75
C PHE A 116 -11.96 -18.09 9.10
N LYS A 117 -12.97 -18.89 9.43
CA LYS A 117 -13.63 -18.80 10.75
C LYS A 117 -12.98 -19.75 11.73
N LYS A 118 -12.60 -19.22 12.90
CA LYS A 118 -12.14 -20.01 14.05
C LYS A 118 -12.94 -19.57 15.26
N ASP A 119 -13.59 -20.52 15.92
CA ASP A 119 -14.43 -20.29 17.12
C ASP A 119 -15.46 -19.14 16.94
N GLY A 120 -16.04 -19.07 15.72
CA GLY A 120 -17.03 -18.06 15.36
C GLY A 120 -16.47 -16.70 14.93
N ASN A 121 -15.18 -16.44 15.10
CA ASN A 121 -14.50 -15.22 14.72
C ASN A 121 -13.76 -15.36 13.38
N TRP A 122 -13.71 -14.27 12.64
CA TRP A 122 -12.87 -14.22 11.43
C TRP A 122 -11.38 -14.06 11.83
N VAL A 123 -10.55 -14.93 11.27
CA VAL A 123 -9.10 -14.88 11.39
C VAL A 123 -8.52 -14.63 10.00
N GLY A 124 -7.64 -13.64 9.88
CA GLY A 124 -6.87 -13.36 8.67
C GLY A 124 -5.41 -13.77 8.87
N LEU A 125 -4.86 -14.48 7.90
CA LEU A 125 -3.44 -14.84 7.85
C LEU A 125 -2.79 -14.27 6.59
N LEU A 126 -1.54 -13.87 6.72
CA LEU A 126 -0.67 -13.44 5.64
C LEU A 126 0.37 -14.53 5.33
N PRO A 127 0.96 -14.55 4.12
CA PRO A 127 2.09 -15.42 3.82
C PRO A 127 3.18 -15.28 4.89
N GLY A 128 3.63 -16.41 5.45
CA GLY A 128 4.59 -16.47 6.54
C GLY A 128 3.99 -16.54 7.95
N ASP A 129 2.71 -16.28 8.11
CA ASP A 129 2.04 -16.48 9.39
C ASP A 129 1.89 -17.99 9.71
N ALA A 130 1.96 -18.33 11.00
CA ALA A 130 1.76 -19.70 11.45
C ALA A 130 0.37 -20.23 11.03
N GLY A 131 0.34 -21.34 10.30
CA GLY A 131 -0.89 -21.96 9.80
C GLY A 131 -1.38 -21.39 8.47
N TYR A 132 -0.65 -20.48 7.83
CA TYR A 132 -1.03 -19.94 6.51
C TYR A 132 -1.13 -21.04 5.45
N ASP A 133 -0.17 -21.97 5.43
CA ASP A 133 -0.12 -23.07 4.43
C ASP A 133 -1.10 -24.20 4.73
N ASP A 134 -1.63 -24.27 5.96
CA ASP A 134 -2.56 -25.31 6.42
C ASP A 134 -4.04 -24.96 6.10
N ASN A 135 -4.34 -23.73 5.61
CA ASN A 135 -5.69 -23.24 5.37
C ASN A 135 -5.96 -22.80 3.92
#